data_2b3f01c84e19dc933cef353e57aaf442
#
_entry.id   2b3f01c84e19dc933cef353e57aaf442
#
_cell.length_a   1.000
_cell.length_b   1.000
_cell.length_c   1.000
_cell.angle_alpha   90.00
_cell.angle_beta   90.00
_cell.angle_gamma   90.00
#
_symmetry.space_group_name_H-M   'P 1'
#
loop_
_entity.id
_entity.type
_entity.pdbx_description
1 polymer ?
#
loop_
_entity_poly.entity_id
_entity_poly.type
_entity_poly.pdbx_seq_one_letter_code
_entity_poly.pdbx_strand_id
1 'polypeptide(L)'
;MDSQSAPLVSVITLNYNQAQVTKEFLDSFRAVSYPNYEILVCDMASKEDISSVINVAEYARTRLLKNEENLGFAGGNNWGIAHAKGDYIFIVNNDTEVTPDLLNKLLQPFEEHPDIGVTCPKIRYWDQPMMIQYAGFNPMNHITGRTSTVGERQLDEGQFDTPGPTHGAHGCAMMVKREVIEKVGMFPRKFFLYYEEWDWSARILKAGYKIWYTPNALIYHKESMTVGKSNPMKIYYHTRNRILYMRRNTNYFQLAAFSVFFIFFTVPKSILQFVFKKQFLQLRYFIKGAVWNLYSSSYSPVR
;
A
#
# COMPACT_ATOMS: atom_id res chain seq x y z
N MET A 1 35.95 12.23 -9.13
CA MET A 1 34.69 11.57 -8.69
C MET A 1 33.61 12.13 -9.59
N ASP A 2 33.18 11.31 -10.54
CA ASP A 2 32.09 11.72 -11.44
C ASP A 2 30.81 11.99 -10.59
N SER A 3 30.28 13.19 -10.74
CA SER A 3 29.00 13.56 -10.16
C SER A 3 27.89 12.76 -10.89
N GLN A 4 27.69 11.52 -10.48
CA GLN A 4 26.44 10.84 -10.87
C GLN A 4 25.30 11.74 -10.40
N SER A 5 24.48 12.20 -11.33
CA SER A 5 23.28 12.96 -11.00
C SER A 5 22.41 12.09 -10.09
N ALA A 6 21.91 12.67 -8.99
CA ALA A 6 21.02 11.97 -8.06
C ALA A 6 19.92 11.23 -8.84
N PRO A 7 19.61 9.94 -8.54
CA PRO A 7 18.64 9.15 -9.29
C PRO A 7 17.24 9.80 -9.27
N LEU A 8 16.46 9.63 -10.32
CA LEU A 8 15.11 10.19 -10.38
C LEU A 8 14.14 9.35 -9.55
N VAL A 9 13.40 9.99 -8.66
CA VAL A 9 12.29 9.37 -7.90
C VAL A 9 10.96 9.83 -8.48
N SER A 10 10.14 8.88 -8.96
CA SER A 10 8.74 9.16 -9.30
C SER A 10 7.84 8.87 -8.08
N VAL A 11 7.26 9.92 -7.54
CA VAL A 11 6.28 9.86 -6.45
C VAL A 11 4.89 9.68 -7.07
N ILE A 12 4.19 8.60 -6.72
CA ILE A 12 2.85 8.30 -7.21
C ILE A 12 1.88 8.40 -6.03
N THR A 13 0.88 9.23 -6.18
CA THR A 13 -0.23 9.35 -5.23
C THR A 13 -1.57 9.28 -5.95
N LEU A 14 -2.54 8.59 -5.35
CA LEU A 14 -3.87 8.45 -5.93
C LEU A 14 -4.84 9.45 -5.30
N ASN A 15 -5.68 10.07 -6.13
CA ASN A 15 -6.81 10.86 -5.68
C ASN A 15 -8.13 10.20 -6.13
N TYR A 16 -9.10 10.14 -5.21
CA TYR A 16 -10.47 9.80 -5.52
C TYR A 16 -11.44 10.54 -4.60
N ASN A 17 -12.07 11.58 -5.12
CA ASN A 17 -13.01 12.48 -4.38
C ASN A 17 -12.40 13.10 -3.09
N GLN A 18 -11.10 13.42 -3.10
CA GLN A 18 -10.37 13.95 -1.95
C GLN A 18 -9.35 15.01 -2.34
N ALA A 19 -9.73 15.95 -3.22
CA ALA A 19 -8.83 16.96 -3.74
C ALA A 19 -8.16 17.80 -2.64
N GLN A 20 -8.89 18.16 -1.57
CA GLN A 20 -8.33 18.93 -0.45
C GLN A 20 -7.25 18.13 0.30
N VAL A 21 -7.46 16.84 0.55
CA VAL A 21 -6.48 15.96 1.22
C VAL A 21 -5.23 15.83 0.35
N THR A 22 -5.41 15.67 -0.97
CA THR A 22 -4.30 15.63 -1.93
C THR A 22 -3.52 16.97 -1.96
N LYS A 23 -4.20 18.08 -1.81
CA LYS A 23 -3.55 19.40 -1.70
C LYS A 23 -2.65 19.46 -0.45
N GLU A 24 -3.15 19.04 0.69
CA GLU A 24 -2.38 19.02 1.95
C GLU A 24 -1.13 18.12 1.83
N PHE A 25 -1.25 16.96 1.16
CA PHE A 25 -0.10 16.11 0.82
C PHE A 25 0.93 16.87 -0.03
N LEU A 26 0.50 17.54 -1.11
CA LEU A 26 1.39 18.32 -1.96
C LEU A 26 2.04 19.49 -1.20
N ASP A 27 1.31 20.13 -0.30
CA ASP A 27 1.86 21.20 0.56
C ASP A 27 2.99 20.67 1.45
N SER A 28 2.85 19.45 2.02
CA SER A 28 3.91 18.82 2.80
C SER A 28 5.16 18.51 1.95
N PHE A 29 4.99 18.19 0.67
CA PHE A 29 6.08 17.90 -0.25
C PHE A 29 6.93 19.13 -0.60
N ARG A 30 6.44 20.34 -0.40
CA ARG A 30 7.22 21.59 -0.63
C ARG A 30 8.49 21.65 0.21
N ALA A 31 8.51 20.97 1.36
CA ALA A 31 9.66 20.93 2.27
C ALA A 31 10.68 19.83 1.93
N VAL A 32 10.39 18.95 0.98
CA VAL A 32 11.28 17.82 0.63
C VAL A 32 12.58 18.32 0.04
N SER A 33 13.69 17.91 0.62
CA SER A 33 15.04 18.38 0.30
C SER A 33 15.71 17.63 -0.86
N TYR A 34 15.20 16.45 -1.24
CA TYR A 34 15.76 15.65 -2.35
C TYR A 34 15.59 16.39 -3.69
N PRO A 35 16.67 16.56 -4.49
CA PRO A 35 16.62 17.48 -5.64
C PRO A 35 15.96 16.90 -6.89
N ASN A 36 15.98 15.57 -7.10
CA ASN A 36 15.61 14.95 -8.38
C ASN A 36 14.38 14.03 -8.24
N TYR A 37 13.17 14.61 -8.21
CA TYR A 37 11.92 13.86 -8.17
C TYR A 37 10.87 14.47 -9.09
N GLU A 38 9.86 13.67 -9.47
CA GLU A 38 8.59 14.10 -10.04
C GLU A 38 7.44 13.58 -9.17
N ILE A 39 6.30 14.28 -9.18
CA ILE A 39 5.07 13.84 -8.50
C ILE A 39 3.99 13.59 -9.55
N LEU A 40 3.38 12.41 -9.51
CA LEU A 40 2.25 12.02 -10.34
C LEU A 40 1.02 11.93 -9.44
N VAL A 41 0.15 12.92 -9.53
CA VAL A 41 -1.17 12.90 -8.91
C VAL A 41 -2.11 12.19 -9.87
N CYS A 42 -2.49 10.98 -9.54
CA CYS A 42 -3.34 10.12 -10.37
C CYS A 42 -4.79 10.21 -9.89
N ASP A 43 -5.61 11.00 -10.59
CA ASP A 43 -7.03 11.11 -10.28
C ASP A 43 -7.82 9.96 -10.91
N MET A 44 -8.53 9.22 -10.06
CA MET A 44 -9.26 8.01 -10.42
C MET A 44 -10.75 8.29 -10.66
N ALA A 45 -11.06 9.11 -11.66
CA ALA A 45 -12.44 9.49 -12.02
C ALA A 45 -13.20 10.12 -10.84
N SER A 46 -12.61 11.10 -10.18
CA SER A 46 -13.31 11.87 -9.15
C SER A 46 -14.51 12.61 -9.72
N LYS A 47 -15.56 12.76 -8.93
CA LYS A 47 -16.76 13.53 -9.31
C LYS A 47 -16.49 15.02 -9.35
N GLU A 48 -15.66 15.51 -8.43
CA GLU A 48 -15.18 16.89 -8.44
C GLU A 48 -13.93 16.99 -9.31
N ASP A 49 -13.87 18.06 -10.11
CA ASP A 49 -12.63 18.35 -10.83
C ASP A 49 -11.55 18.77 -9.82
N ILE A 50 -10.57 17.93 -9.65
CA ILE A 50 -9.42 18.17 -8.77
C ILE A 50 -8.73 19.53 -9.09
N SER A 51 -8.78 19.99 -10.34
CA SER A 51 -8.20 21.26 -10.77
C SER A 51 -8.89 22.49 -10.16
N SER A 52 -10.10 22.32 -9.61
CA SER A 52 -10.80 23.40 -8.88
C SER A 52 -10.18 23.67 -7.51
N VAL A 53 -9.45 22.70 -6.95
CA VAL A 53 -8.81 22.77 -5.61
C VAL A 53 -7.29 22.89 -5.73
N ILE A 54 -6.69 22.21 -6.71
CA ILE A 54 -5.25 22.12 -6.89
C ILE A 54 -4.84 22.82 -8.18
N ASN A 55 -4.21 24.00 -8.04
CA ASN A 55 -3.49 24.63 -9.14
C ASN A 55 -2.12 23.96 -9.26
N VAL A 56 -1.98 23.00 -10.17
CA VAL A 56 -0.75 22.20 -10.35
C VAL A 56 0.45 23.09 -10.68
N ALA A 57 0.26 24.25 -11.31
CA ALA A 57 1.35 25.18 -11.62
C ALA A 57 2.06 25.73 -10.36
N GLU A 58 1.42 25.69 -9.20
CA GLU A 58 2.02 26.08 -7.91
C GLU A 58 2.92 25.02 -7.29
N TYR A 59 2.91 23.80 -7.84
CA TYR A 59 3.69 22.66 -7.33
C TYR A 59 4.73 22.24 -8.38
N ALA A 60 5.96 22.66 -8.18
CA ALA A 60 7.07 22.28 -9.05
C ALA A 60 7.14 20.74 -9.20
N ARG A 61 7.49 20.27 -10.41
CA ARG A 61 7.68 18.83 -10.72
C ARG A 61 6.43 17.97 -10.58
N THR A 62 5.24 18.56 -10.47
CA THR A 62 3.98 17.85 -10.31
C THR A 62 3.21 17.77 -11.62
N ARG A 63 2.71 16.58 -11.94
CA ARG A 63 1.80 16.34 -13.07
C ARG A 63 0.50 15.74 -12.55
N LEU A 64 -0.62 16.33 -12.99
CA LEU A 64 -1.95 15.75 -12.75
C LEU A 64 -2.30 14.84 -13.92
N LEU A 65 -2.57 13.58 -13.62
CA LEU A 65 -3.03 12.57 -14.55
C LEU A 65 -4.47 12.22 -14.20
N LYS A 66 -5.41 12.40 -15.15
CA LYS A 66 -6.82 12.08 -14.95
C LYS A 66 -7.18 10.80 -15.69
N ASN A 67 -7.74 9.83 -14.99
CA ASN A 67 -8.30 8.60 -15.58
C ASN A 67 -9.82 8.72 -15.67
N GLU A 68 -10.42 8.09 -16.66
CA GLU A 68 -11.88 8.09 -16.87
C GLU A 68 -12.60 7.06 -15.98
N GLU A 69 -11.86 6.11 -15.40
CA GLU A 69 -12.38 5.05 -14.56
C GLU A 69 -11.66 4.97 -13.22
N ASN A 70 -12.37 4.57 -12.17
CA ASN A 70 -11.76 4.23 -10.90
C ASN A 70 -11.16 2.80 -10.97
N LEU A 71 -9.86 2.74 -11.14
CA LEU A 71 -9.10 1.49 -11.23
C LEU A 71 -8.79 0.86 -9.86
N GLY A 72 -9.22 1.46 -8.76
CA GLY A 72 -8.84 1.08 -7.40
C GLY A 72 -7.37 1.34 -7.10
N PHE A 73 -6.92 0.87 -5.95
CA PHE A 73 -5.53 1.07 -5.52
C PHE A 73 -4.54 0.35 -6.45
N ALA A 74 -4.77 -0.94 -6.71
CA ALA A 74 -3.89 -1.74 -7.56
C ALA A 74 -3.77 -1.20 -9.00
N GLY A 75 -4.91 -0.95 -9.63
CA GLY A 75 -4.93 -0.46 -11.02
C GLY A 75 -4.46 0.98 -11.15
N GLY A 76 -4.81 1.84 -10.19
CA GLY A 76 -4.41 3.25 -10.16
C GLY A 76 -2.89 3.41 -10.00
N ASN A 77 -2.27 2.69 -9.07
CA ASN A 77 -0.82 2.71 -8.93
C ASN A 77 -0.12 2.13 -10.16
N ASN A 78 -0.62 1.04 -10.76
CA ASN A 78 -0.07 0.53 -12.02
C ASN A 78 -0.14 1.55 -13.14
N TRP A 79 -1.25 2.29 -13.21
CA TRP A 79 -1.38 3.36 -14.20
C TRP A 79 -0.39 4.50 -13.93
N GLY A 80 -0.18 4.89 -12.68
CA GLY A 80 0.86 5.84 -12.29
C GLY A 80 2.26 5.34 -12.64
N ILE A 81 2.59 4.07 -12.34
CA ILE A 81 3.87 3.43 -12.68
C ILE A 81 4.15 3.50 -14.19
N ALA A 82 3.13 3.27 -15.02
CA ALA A 82 3.26 3.33 -16.47
C ALA A 82 3.60 4.74 -17.01
N HIS A 83 3.29 5.79 -16.25
CA HIS A 83 3.61 7.19 -16.59
C HIS A 83 4.85 7.73 -15.89
N ALA A 84 5.40 6.97 -14.95
CA ALA A 84 6.55 7.33 -14.15
C ALA A 84 7.87 7.14 -14.93
N LYS A 85 8.83 8.05 -14.74
CA LYS A 85 10.13 8.04 -15.42
C LYS A 85 11.30 7.71 -14.48
N GLY A 86 11.07 7.70 -13.16
CA GLY A 86 12.11 7.54 -12.14
C GLY A 86 12.75 6.17 -12.12
N ASP A 87 13.99 6.12 -11.66
CA ASP A 87 14.73 4.89 -11.35
C ASP A 87 14.14 4.20 -10.11
N TYR A 88 13.54 5.00 -9.25
CA TYR A 88 12.81 4.57 -8.06
C TYR A 88 11.36 5.06 -8.13
N ILE A 89 10.44 4.22 -7.71
CA ILE A 89 9.01 4.51 -7.67
C ILE A 89 8.58 4.58 -6.20
N PHE A 90 8.19 5.75 -5.73
CA PHE A 90 7.66 5.96 -4.39
C PHE A 90 6.13 6.03 -4.45
N ILE A 91 5.48 4.95 -4.04
CA ILE A 91 4.03 4.86 -3.92
C ILE A 91 3.66 5.35 -2.53
N VAL A 92 2.79 6.36 -2.47
CA VAL A 92 2.39 6.98 -1.21
C VAL A 92 0.94 7.45 -1.26
N ASN A 93 0.19 7.23 -0.19
CA ASN A 93 -1.19 7.70 -0.09
C ASN A 93 -1.26 9.23 0.00
N ASN A 94 -2.33 9.81 -0.57
CA ASN A 94 -2.58 11.25 -0.52
C ASN A 94 -3.00 11.78 0.87
N ASP A 95 -3.34 10.91 1.80
CA ASP A 95 -3.67 11.25 3.18
C ASP A 95 -2.46 11.11 4.14
N THR A 96 -1.26 11.35 3.61
CA THR A 96 -0.01 11.39 4.39
C THR A 96 0.57 12.79 4.45
N GLU A 97 1.39 13.01 5.47
CA GLU A 97 2.27 14.16 5.60
C GLU A 97 3.72 13.67 5.67
N VAL A 98 4.58 14.23 4.84
CA VAL A 98 5.95 13.76 4.66
C VAL A 98 6.97 14.64 5.37
N THR A 99 8.09 14.05 5.81
CA THR A 99 9.21 14.80 6.39
C THR A 99 10.19 15.26 5.32
N PRO A 100 10.96 16.37 5.55
CA PRO A 100 11.82 16.97 4.53
C PRO A 100 12.88 16.03 3.94
N ASP A 101 13.42 15.12 4.72
CA ASP A 101 14.51 14.21 4.35
C ASP A 101 14.04 12.80 3.95
N LEU A 102 12.72 12.60 3.82
CA LEU A 102 12.08 11.31 3.57
C LEU A 102 12.72 10.55 2.39
N LEU A 103 12.82 11.19 1.22
CA LEU A 103 13.33 10.53 0.01
C LEU A 103 14.81 10.16 0.14
N ASN A 104 15.63 11.04 0.71
CA ASN A 104 17.04 10.75 0.98
C ASN A 104 17.19 9.48 1.85
N LYS A 105 16.43 9.41 2.93
CA LYS A 105 16.49 8.29 3.88
C LYS A 105 15.95 6.98 3.31
N LEU A 106 14.94 7.04 2.44
CA LEU A 106 14.42 5.85 1.76
C LEU A 106 15.39 5.33 0.69
N LEU A 107 16.20 6.18 0.07
CA LEU A 107 17.19 5.81 -0.94
C LEU A 107 18.43 5.17 -0.34
N GLN A 108 18.90 5.63 0.83
CA GLN A 108 20.15 5.20 1.45
C GLN A 108 20.30 3.68 1.56
N PRO A 109 19.32 2.87 2.01
CA PRO A 109 19.51 1.42 2.11
C PRO A 109 19.76 0.71 0.78
N PHE A 110 19.30 1.26 -0.33
CA PHE A 110 19.55 0.68 -1.65
C PHE A 110 21.02 0.78 -2.09
N GLU A 111 21.73 1.81 -1.62
CA GLU A 111 23.16 2.00 -1.88
C GLU A 111 24.01 1.05 -1.05
N GLU A 112 23.60 0.83 0.20
CA GLU A 112 24.31 -0.03 1.16
C GLU A 112 24.11 -1.53 0.90
N HIS A 113 22.92 -1.90 0.38
CA HIS A 113 22.49 -3.28 0.20
C HIS A 113 21.83 -3.49 -1.17
N PRO A 114 22.56 -3.99 -2.18
CA PRO A 114 22.03 -4.20 -3.54
C PRO A 114 20.84 -5.15 -3.62
N ASP A 115 20.70 -6.08 -2.68
CA ASP A 115 19.60 -7.05 -2.60
C ASP A 115 18.29 -6.48 -2.03
N ILE A 116 18.29 -5.24 -1.54
CA ILE A 116 17.08 -4.53 -1.17
C ILE A 116 16.35 -4.09 -2.44
N GLY A 117 15.11 -4.52 -2.59
CA GLY A 117 14.24 -4.13 -3.70
C GLY A 117 13.19 -3.09 -3.32
N VAL A 118 12.85 -3.01 -2.04
CA VAL A 118 11.83 -2.10 -1.49
C VAL A 118 12.28 -1.54 -0.16
N THR A 119 12.04 -0.23 0.06
CA THR A 119 12.17 0.40 1.37
C THR A 119 10.83 0.97 1.84
N CYS A 120 10.58 0.88 3.15
CA CYS A 120 9.37 1.36 3.79
C CYS A 120 9.71 2.29 4.94
N PRO A 121 9.06 3.47 5.07
CA PRO A 121 9.27 4.38 6.18
C PRO A 121 8.62 3.85 7.46
N LYS A 122 9.01 4.43 8.59
CA LYS A 122 8.21 4.43 9.81
C LYS A 122 6.94 5.24 9.55
N ILE A 123 5.78 4.69 9.96
CA ILE A 123 4.50 5.39 9.82
C ILE A 123 3.94 5.62 11.22
N ARG A 124 3.62 6.88 11.53
CA ARG A 124 2.91 7.27 12.75
C ARG A 124 1.52 7.79 12.40
N TYR A 125 0.60 7.69 13.38
CA TYR A 125 -0.71 8.32 13.24
C TYR A 125 -0.57 9.84 13.25
N TRP A 126 -1.27 10.51 12.34
CA TRP A 126 -1.23 11.97 12.22
C TRP A 126 -1.85 12.68 13.44
N ASP A 127 -2.96 12.15 13.96
CA ASP A 127 -3.67 12.65 15.13
C ASP A 127 -2.99 12.27 16.47
N GLN A 128 -2.05 11.32 16.43
CA GLN A 128 -1.25 10.85 17.58
C GLN A 128 0.21 10.68 17.14
N PRO A 129 0.98 11.79 16.99
CA PRO A 129 2.29 11.77 16.33
C PRO A 129 3.38 10.92 17.00
N MET A 130 3.16 10.49 18.26
CA MET A 130 4.05 9.57 18.96
C MET A 130 3.57 8.12 18.90
N MET A 131 2.45 7.83 18.23
CA MET A 131 1.90 6.47 18.14
C MET A 131 2.26 5.84 16.81
N ILE A 132 2.86 4.66 16.86
CA ILE A 132 3.23 3.87 15.68
C ILE A 132 1.98 3.32 15.01
N GLN A 133 1.90 3.48 13.69
CA GLN A 133 1.01 2.73 12.83
C GLN A 133 1.72 1.56 12.17
N TYR A 134 3.01 1.76 11.78
CA TYR A 134 3.81 0.73 11.12
C TYR A 134 5.30 0.90 11.41
N ALA A 135 5.91 -0.19 11.85
CA ALA A 135 7.35 -0.36 12.03
C ALA A 135 7.82 -1.72 11.43
N GLY A 136 7.16 -2.16 10.35
CA GLY A 136 7.38 -3.45 9.72
C GLY A 136 6.18 -4.39 9.87
N PHE A 137 6.24 -5.51 9.17
CA PHE A 137 5.23 -6.58 9.24
C PHE A 137 5.84 -7.91 9.65
N ASN A 138 5.11 -8.66 10.46
CA ASN A 138 5.38 -10.06 10.72
C ASN A 138 5.05 -10.92 9.50
N PRO A 139 5.58 -12.18 9.42
CA PRO A 139 5.26 -13.10 8.32
C PRO A 139 3.75 -13.32 8.18
N MET A 140 3.31 -13.55 6.96
CA MET A 140 1.94 -13.98 6.69
C MET A 140 1.71 -15.36 7.31
N ASN A 141 0.73 -15.48 8.19
CA ASN A 141 0.32 -16.77 8.73
C ASN A 141 -0.54 -17.52 7.70
N HIS A 142 -0.02 -18.61 7.16
CA HIS A 142 -0.67 -19.37 6.09
C HIS A 142 -1.89 -20.18 6.53
N ILE A 143 -2.16 -20.34 7.83
CA ILE A 143 -3.40 -20.95 8.33
C ILE A 143 -4.52 -19.90 8.35
N THR A 144 -4.22 -18.70 8.83
CA THR A 144 -5.22 -17.66 8.98
C THR A 144 -5.30 -16.74 7.77
N GLY A 145 -4.28 -16.66 6.90
CA GLY A 145 -4.16 -15.69 5.81
C GLY A 145 -4.11 -14.25 6.33
N ARG A 146 -3.53 -14.03 7.50
CA ARG A 146 -3.38 -12.73 8.16
C ARG A 146 -1.95 -12.53 8.62
N THR A 147 -1.60 -11.27 8.80
CA THR A 147 -0.37 -10.83 9.43
C THR A 147 -0.68 -9.86 10.55
N SER A 148 0.34 -9.42 11.26
CA SER A 148 0.27 -8.32 12.21
C SER A 148 1.35 -7.29 11.92
N THR A 149 1.03 -6.04 12.19
CA THR A 149 1.97 -4.91 12.07
C THR A 149 2.82 -4.83 13.33
N VAL A 150 4.12 -4.64 13.16
CA VAL A 150 5.03 -4.40 14.28
C VAL A 150 4.78 -2.98 14.81
N GLY A 151 4.64 -2.85 16.11
CA GLY A 151 4.48 -1.57 16.80
C GLY A 151 3.10 -0.93 16.69
N GLU A 152 2.14 -1.53 15.99
CA GLU A 152 0.82 -0.92 15.79
C GLU A 152 0.18 -0.52 17.13
N ARG A 153 -0.22 0.77 17.22
CA ARG A 153 -0.81 1.40 18.43
C ARG A 153 0.05 1.35 19.69
N GLN A 154 1.37 1.30 19.54
CA GLN A 154 2.32 1.48 20.62
C GLN A 154 2.95 2.87 20.54
N LEU A 155 3.29 3.45 21.70
CA LEU A 155 4.07 4.68 21.75
C LEU A 155 5.47 4.42 21.18
N ASP A 156 5.98 5.38 20.42
CA ASP A 156 7.34 5.33 19.89
C ASP A 156 8.31 5.99 20.88
N GLU A 157 8.99 5.16 21.64
CA GLU A 157 10.01 5.54 22.62
C GLU A 157 11.42 5.18 22.14
N GLY A 158 11.60 4.98 20.82
CA GLY A 158 12.86 4.58 20.20
C GLY A 158 13.04 3.06 20.05
N GLN A 159 12.14 2.22 20.58
CA GLN A 159 12.22 0.77 20.49
C GLN A 159 12.01 0.23 19.07
N PHE A 160 11.58 1.07 18.13
CA PHE A 160 11.39 0.76 16.71
C PHE A 160 12.39 1.48 15.79
N ASP A 161 13.56 1.90 16.32
CA ASP A 161 14.56 2.65 15.56
C ASP A 161 15.64 1.77 14.91
N THR A 162 15.49 0.44 14.98
CA THR A 162 16.42 -0.49 14.33
C THR A 162 15.95 -0.78 12.90
N PRO A 163 16.75 -0.43 11.87
CA PRO A 163 16.45 -0.78 10.48
C PRO A 163 16.61 -2.29 10.26
N GLY A 164 15.83 -2.84 9.33
CA GLY A 164 15.95 -4.27 9.07
C GLY A 164 14.93 -4.80 8.06
N PRO A 165 15.07 -6.11 7.70
CA PRO A 165 14.14 -6.74 6.80
C PRO A 165 12.74 -6.86 7.41
N THR A 166 11.72 -6.69 6.58
CA THR A 166 10.32 -6.88 6.92
C THR A 166 9.64 -7.82 5.91
N HIS A 167 8.54 -8.43 6.31
CA HIS A 167 7.85 -9.45 5.50
C HIS A 167 6.83 -8.86 4.52
N GLY A 168 6.66 -7.56 4.46
CA GLY A 168 5.76 -6.90 3.54
C GLY A 168 5.94 -5.39 3.54
N ALA A 169 5.63 -4.77 2.41
CA ALA A 169 5.57 -3.33 2.27
C ALA A 169 4.18 -2.82 2.67
N HIS A 170 4.12 -1.66 3.33
CA HIS A 170 2.85 -1.05 3.70
C HIS A 170 2.27 -0.27 2.52
N GLY A 171 1.03 -0.55 2.13
CA GLY A 171 0.37 0.11 1.00
C GLY A 171 0.28 1.64 1.12
N CYS A 172 0.38 2.20 2.34
CA CYS A 172 0.39 3.64 2.55
C CYS A 172 1.66 4.31 2.02
N ALA A 173 2.84 3.67 2.15
CA ALA A 173 4.11 4.23 1.68
C ALA A 173 5.17 3.14 1.45
N MET A 174 5.69 3.06 0.24
CA MET A 174 6.80 2.17 -0.14
C MET A 174 7.57 2.74 -1.31
N MET A 175 8.89 2.63 -1.29
CA MET A 175 9.76 2.95 -2.42
C MET A 175 10.31 1.67 -3.02
N VAL A 176 10.23 1.52 -4.34
CA VAL A 176 10.59 0.30 -5.08
C VAL A 176 11.55 0.66 -6.20
N LYS A 177 12.62 -0.13 -6.39
CA LYS A 177 13.48 -0.02 -7.56
C LYS A 177 12.71 -0.35 -8.84
N ARG A 178 12.91 0.41 -9.92
CA ARG A 178 12.29 0.12 -11.22
C ARG A 178 12.62 -1.29 -11.72
N GLU A 179 13.87 -1.71 -11.59
CA GLU A 179 14.31 -3.07 -11.99
C GLU A 179 13.52 -4.19 -11.31
N VAL A 180 13.10 -3.97 -10.05
CA VAL A 180 12.26 -4.93 -9.32
C VAL A 180 10.89 -5.03 -9.97
N ILE A 181 10.31 -3.89 -10.35
CA ILE A 181 9.00 -3.83 -11.03
C ILE A 181 9.09 -4.53 -12.39
N GLU A 182 10.16 -4.28 -13.15
CA GLU A 182 10.40 -4.91 -14.46
C GLU A 182 10.53 -6.43 -14.34
N LYS A 183 11.23 -6.91 -13.31
CA LYS A 183 11.43 -8.34 -13.07
C LYS A 183 10.20 -9.04 -12.51
N VAL A 184 9.56 -8.45 -11.50
CA VAL A 184 8.48 -9.06 -10.73
C VAL A 184 7.10 -8.74 -11.31
N GLY A 185 6.97 -7.63 -12.06
CA GLY A 185 5.71 -7.06 -12.52
C GLY A 185 5.04 -6.16 -11.47
N MET A 186 3.92 -5.58 -11.84
CA MET A 186 3.14 -4.61 -11.06
C MET A 186 2.12 -5.29 -10.13
N PHE A 187 1.23 -4.50 -9.53
CA PHE A 187 0.12 -5.03 -8.72
C PHE A 187 -0.86 -5.84 -9.56
N PRO A 188 -1.40 -6.96 -9.04
CA PRO A 188 -2.48 -7.69 -9.73
C PRO A 188 -3.78 -6.89 -9.62
N ARG A 189 -4.27 -6.35 -10.73
CA ARG A 189 -5.49 -5.50 -10.80
C ARG A 189 -6.73 -6.15 -10.18
N LYS A 190 -6.80 -7.48 -10.15
CA LYS A 190 -7.93 -8.24 -9.60
C LYS A 190 -8.18 -7.98 -8.12
N PHE A 191 -7.18 -7.57 -7.36
CA PHE A 191 -7.38 -7.18 -5.96
C PHE A 191 -8.20 -5.90 -5.83
N PHE A 192 -8.02 -4.95 -6.69
CA PHE A 192 -8.64 -3.63 -6.68
C PHE A 192 -8.24 -2.78 -5.47
N LEU A 193 -8.45 -3.28 -4.24
CA LEU A 193 -8.14 -2.63 -2.96
C LEU A 193 -7.94 -3.67 -1.86
N TYR A 194 -6.88 -3.57 -1.08
CA TYR A 194 -6.41 -4.46 -0.01
C TYR A 194 -5.85 -5.80 -0.51
N TYR A 195 -4.75 -6.25 0.09
CA TYR A 195 -3.98 -7.46 -0.21
C TYR A 195 -3.15 -7.40 -1.50
N GLU A 196 -3.29 -6.41 -2.37
CA GLU A 196 -2.43 -6.24 -3.54
C GLU A 196 -0.97 -6.04 -3.14
N GLU A 197 -0.70 -5.26 -2.10
CA GLU A 197 0.62 -5.01 -1.54
C GLU A 197 1.23 -6.29 -0.95
N TRP A 198 0.41 -7.16 -0.39
CA TRP A 198 0.84 -8.46 0.13
C TRP A 198 1.20 -9.43 -0.99
N ASP A 199 0.40 -9.49 -2.05
CA ASP A 199 0.71 -10.32 -3.22
C ASP A 199 2.00 -9.82 -3.89
N TRP A 200 2.17 -8.51 -4.00
CA TRP A 200 3.39 -7.93 -4.57
C TRP A 200 4.60 -8.21 -3.69
N SER A 201 4.50 -7.99 -2.38
CA SER A 201 5.54 -8.31 -1.40
C SER A 201 5.97 -9.78 -1.48
N ALA A 202 5.02 -10.72 -1.53
CA ALA A 202 5.31 -12.14 -1.65
C ALA A 202 6.09 -12.48 -2.94
N ARG A 203 5.74 -11.84 -4.07
CA ARG A 203 6.47 -12.03 -5.34
C ARG A 203 7.87 -11.40 -5.32
N ILE A 204 8.03 -10.23 -4.70
CA ILE A 204 9.31 -9.55 -4.52
C ILE A 204 10.26 -10.41 -3.68
N LEU A 205 9.79 -10.89 -2.52
CA LEU A 205 10.57 -11.78 -1.66
C LEU A 205 10.91 -13.11 -2.36
N LYS A 206 9.99 -13.70 -3.12
CA LYS A 206 10.22 -14.92 -3.90
C LYS A 206 11.24 -14.72 -5.02
N ALA A 207 11.36 -13.50 -5.55
CA ALA A 207 12.36 -13.15 -6.55
C ALA A 207 13.77 -12.93 -5.97
N GLY A 208 13.93 -13.06 -4.65
CA GLY A 208 15.20 -12.94 -3.94
C GLY A 208 15.53 -11.54 -3.43
N TYR A 209 14.63 -10.57 -3.62
CA TYR A 209 14.82 -9.24 -3.05
C TYR A 209 14.36 -9.16 -1.60
N LYS A 210 14.96 -8.23 -0.84
CA LYS A 210 14.52 -7.87 0.51
C LYS A 210 13.57 -6.68 0.46
N ILE A 211 12.62 -6.66 1.40
CA ILE A 211 11.82 -5.50 1.76
C ILE A 211 12.40 -4.98 3.08
N TRP A 212 12.71 -3.69 3.14
CA TRP A 212 13.48 -3.11 4.23
C TRP A 212 12.71 -2.01 4.97
N TYR A 213 12.62 -2.13 6.26
CA TYR A 213 12.10 -1.09 7.14
C TYR A 213 13.18 -0.06 7.45
N THR A 214 12.88 1.21 7.22
CA THR A 214 13.79 2.35 7.36
C THR A 214 13.24 3.32 8.41
N PRO A 215 13.57 3.14 9.71
CA PRO A 215 12.97 3.90 10.81
C PRO A 215 13.24 5.40 10.76
N ASN A 216 14.37 5.80 10.19
CA ASN A 216 14.76 7.21 10.06
C ASN A 216 13.95 7.96 8.99
N ALA A 217 13.35 7.26 8.04
CA ALA A 217 12.37 7.80 7.12
C ALA A 217 11.00 7.81 7.82
N LEU A 218 10.38 8.96 7.98
CA LEU A 218 9.15 9.12 8.75
C LEU A 218 8.06 9.79 7.92
N ILE A 219 6.85 9.26 8.02
CA ILE A 219 5.62 9.91 7.55
C ILE A 219 4.53 9.86 8.63
N TYR A 220 3.58 10.78 8.53
CA TYR A 220 2.34 10.79 9.33
C TYR A 220 1.16 10.46 8.43
N HIS A 221 0.27 9.57 8.88
CA HIS A 221 -0.85 9.08 8.07
C HIS A 221 -2.19 9.36 8.76
N LYS A 222 -3.10 10.02 8.04
CA LYS A 222 -4.41 10.46 8.55
C LYS A 222 -5.44 9.33 8.67
N GLU A 223 -5.12 8.15 8.24
CA GLU A 223 -5.87 6.88 8.22
C GLU A 223 -7.37 6.97 7.86
N SER A 224 -7.79 6.22 6.86
CA SER A 224 -9.21 5.96 6.55
C SER A 224 -10.05 7.18 6.13
N MET A 225 -9.44 8.21 5.58
CA MET A 225 -10.19 9.35 5.03
C MET A 225 -11.08 8.93 3.85
N THR A 226 -10.65 7.94 3.06
CA THR A 226 -11.36 7.47 1.85
C THR A 226 -12.41 6.40 2.15
N VAL A 227 -12.12 5.45 3.06
CA VAL A 227 -12.99 4.30 3.35
C VAL A 227 -13.24 4.22 4.85
N GLY A 228 -14.39 4.69 5.31
CA GLY A 228 -14.77 4.65 6.74
C GLY A 228 -14.65 3.26 7.37
N LYS A 229 -14.34 3.20 8.68
CA LYS A 229 -14.04 1.95 9.45
C LYS A 229 -15.13 0.87 9.35
N SER A 230 -16.40 1.21 9.16
CA SER A 230 -17.55 0.29 9.09
C SER A 230 -18.11 0.09 7.68
N ASN A 231 -17.40 0.51 6.64
CA ASN A 231 -17.88 0.40 5.26
C ASN A 231 -18.00 -1.09 4.85
N PRO A 232 -19.19 -1.57 4.38
CA PRO A 232 -19.39 -2.93 3.93
C PRO A 232 -18.45 -3.36 2.79
N MET A 233 -18.03 -2.43 1.91
CA MET A 233 -17.05 -2.70 0.85
C MET A 233 -15.69 -3.10 1.42
N LYS A 234 -15.27 -2.55 2.56
CA LYS A 234 -14.05 -2.97 3.26
C LYS A 234 -14.13 -4.46 3.63
N ILE A 235 -15.26 -4.89 4.18
CA ILE A 235 -15.49 -6.30 4.55
C ILE A 235 -15.46 -7.20 3.31
N TYR A 236 -16.11 -6.77 2.22
CA TYR A 236 -16.09 -7.49 0.96
C TYR A 236 -14.67 -7.72 0.44
N TYR A 237 -13.90 -6.64 0.27
CA TYR A 237 -12.56 -6.74 -0.28
C TYR A 237 -11.59 -7.49 0.63
N HIS A 238 -11.61 -7.25 1.95
CA HIS A 238 -10.78 -8.02 2.88
C HIS A 238 -11.10 -9.51 2.87
N THR A 239 -12.37 -9.89 2.81
CA THR A 239 -12.76 -11.30 2.76
C THR A 239 -12.36 -11.94 1.44
N ARG A 240 -12.72 -11.31 0.32
CA ARG A 240 -12.44 -11.76 -1.03
C ARG A 240 -10.94 -11.92 -1.28
N ASN A 241 -10.19 -10.88 -0.96
CA ASN A 241 -8.79 -10.77 -1.29
C ASN A 241 -7.88 -11.61 -0.38
N ARG A 242 -8.27 -11.81 0.88
CA ARG A 242 -7.61 -12.77 1.77
C ARG A 242 -7.62 -14.18 1.17
N ILE A 243 -8.76 -14.65 0.66
CA ILE A 243 -8.86 -15.96 0.00
C ILE A 243 -8.09 -15.94 -1.32
N LEU A 244 -8.22 -14.88 -2.12
CA LEU A 244 -7.50 -14.72 -3.39
C LEU A 244 -5.98 -14.75 -3.17
N TYR A 245 -5.47 -14.05 -2.15
CA TYR A 245 -4.06 -14.06 -1.78
C TYR A 245 -3.57 -15.48 -1.46
N MET A 246 -4.30 -16.23 -0.63
CA MET A 246 -3.97 -17.60 -0.29
C MET A 246 -3.94 -18.51 -1.52
N ARG A 247 -4.91 -18.38 -2.42
CA ARG A 247 -4.95 -19.15 -3.68
C ARG A 247 -3.79 -18.84 -4.63
N ARG A 248 -3.18 -17.66 -4.53
CA ARG A 248 -2.10 -17.20 -5.42
C ARG A 248 -0.70 -17.48 -4.86
N ASN A 249 -0.55 -17.42 -3.54
CA ASN A 249 0.77 -17.33 -2.90
C ASN A 249 1.10 -18.51 -1.97
N THR A 250 0.25 -19.52 -1.89
CA THR A 250 0.50 -20.71 -1.05
C THR A 250 0.51 -22.00 -1.86
N ASN A 251 1.14 -23.03 -1.30
CA ASN A 251 1.08 -24.37 -1.86
C ASN A 251 -0.25 -25.07 -1.51
N TYR A 252 -0.47 -26.24 -2.10
CA TYR A 252 -1.71 -26.99 -1.92
C TYR A 252 -2.03 -27.31 -0.44
N PHE A 253 -1.04 -27.73 0.35
CA PHE A 253 -1.25 -28.06 1.75
C PHE A 253 -1.59 -26.85 2.61
N GLN A 254 -0.91 -25.74 2.39
CA GLN A 254 -1.20 -24.48 3.06
C GLN A 254 -2.59 -23.96 2.69
N LEU A 255 -2.98 -24.04 1.41
CA LEU A 255 -4.31 -23.66 0.96
C LEU A 255 -5.40 -24.54 1.57
N ALA A 256 -5.18 -25.86 1.66
CA ALA A 256 -6.09 -26.80 2.31
C ALA A 256 -6.27 -26.46 3.80
N ALA A 257 -5.16 -26.28 4.53
CA ALA A 257 -5.20 -25.91 5.95
C ALA A 257 -5.93 -24.58 6.17
N PHE A 258 -5.64 -23.56 5.35
CA PHE A 258 -6.37 -22.28 5.36
C PHE A 258 -7.86 -22.50 5.09
N SER A 259 -8.22 -23.30 4.09
CA SER A 259 -9.62 -23.54 3.71
C SER A 259 -10.41 -24.19 4.84
N VAL A 260 -9.83 -25.19 5.50
CA VAL A 260 -10.43 -25.82 6.70
C VAL A 260 -10.61 -24.78 7.81
N PHE A 261 -9.57 -24.02 8.13
CA PHE A 261 -9.65 -22.96 9.15
C PHE A 261 -10.71 -21.90 8.78
N PHE A 262 -10.73 -21.48 7.53
CA PHE A 262 -11.67 -20.45 7.07
C PHE A 262 -13.11 -20.92 7.17
N ILE A 263 -13.42 -22.13 6.70
CA ILE A 263 -14.79 -22.69 6.67
C ILE A 263 -15.29 -22.98 8.08
N PHE A 264 -14.48 -23.66 8.91
CA PHE A 264 -14.94 -24.15 10.21
C PHE A 264 -14.78 -23.15 11.36
N PHE A 265 -13.91 -22.15 11.23
CA PHE A 265 -13.69 -21.18 12.30
C PHE A 265 -14.02 -19.74 11.87
N THR A 266 -13.52 -19.26 10.71
CA THR A 266 -13.73 -17.88 10.31
C THR A 266 -15.17 -17.61 9.90
N VAL A 267 -15.78 -18.49 9.11
CA VAL A 267 -17.16 -18.30 8.61
C VAL A 267 -18.17 -18.33 9.76
N PRO A 268 -18.22 -19.38 10.63
CA PRO A 268 -19.16 -19.40 11.73
C PRO A 268 -19.00 -18.24 12.70
N LYS A 269 -17.75 -17.91 13.09
CA LYS A 269 -17.45 -16.76 13.96
C LYS A 269 -17.96 -15.46 13.36
N SER A 270 -17.73 -15.22 12.06
CA SER A 270 -18.15 -13.98 11.39
C SER A 270 -19.66 -13.89 11.28
N ILE A 271 -20.35 -15.00 10.92
CA ILE A 271 -21.81 -15.05 10.87
C ILE A 271 -22.41 -14.71 12.25
N LEU A 272 -21.97 -15.41 13.29
CA LEU A 272 -22.45 -15.17 14.65
C LEU A 272 -22.22 -13.71 15.06
N GLN A 273 -21.01 -13.17 14.82
CA GLN A 273 -20.68 -11.78 15.16
C GLN A 273 -21.59 -10.78 14.46
N PHE A 274 -21.84 -10.93 13.16
CA PHE A 274 -22.68 -10.00 12.40
C PHE A 274 -24.15 -10.13 12.77
N VAL A 275 -24.64 -11.34 13.04
CA VAL A 275 -26.02 -11.59 13.50
C VAL A 275 -26.24 -10.97 14.87
N PHE A 276 -25.38 -11.25 15.87
CA PHE A 276 -25.50 -10.67 17.22
C PHE A 276 -25.42 -9.14 17.21
N LYS A 277 -24.59 -8.56 16.33
CA LYS A 277 -24.48 -7.10 16.17
C LYS A 277 -25.56 -6.51 15.26
N LYS A 278 -26.51 -7.31 14.74
CA LYS A 278 -27.54 -6.91 13.77
C LYS A 278 -26.97 -6.23 12.51
N GLN A 279 -25.78 -6.62 12.11
CA GLN A 279 -25.03 -6.07 10.97
C GLN A 279 -25.28 -6.91 9.70
N PHE A 280 -26.53 -7.01 9.26
CA PHE A 280 -26.94 -7.89 8.13
C PHE A 280 -26.35 -7.45 6.79
N LEU A 281 -26.13 -6.15 6.57
CA LEU A 281 -25.48 -5.65 5.36
C LEU A 281 -24.02 -6.12 5.31
N GLN A 282 -23.29 -6.04 6.41
CA GLN A 282 -21.91 -6.52 6.54
C GLN A 282 -21.83 -8.04 6.32
N LEU A 283 -22.78 -8.81 6.87
CA LEU A 283 -22.89 -10.25 6.63
C LEU A 283 -23.06 -10.55 5.14
N ARG A 284 -23.96 -9.83 4.44
CA ARG A 284 -24.16 -10.00 3.00
C ARG A 284 -22.87 -9.77 2.22
N TYR A 285 -22.12 -8.72 2.55
CA TYR A 285 -20.84 -8.41 1.88
C TYR A 285 -19.73 -9.41 2.22
N PHE A 286 -19.69 -9.93 3.44
CA PHE A 286 -18.81 -11.02 3.84
C PHE A 286 -19.05 -12.28 3.00
N ILE A 287 -20.32 -12.72 2.91
CA ILE A 287 -20.71 -13.89 2.10
C ILE A 287 -20.37 -13.65 0.62
N LYS A 288 -20.72 -12.48 0.07
CA LYS A 288 -20.42 -12.12 -1.33
C LYS A 288 -18.89 -12.19 -1.60
N GLY A 289 -18.06 -11.71 -0.67
CA GLY A 289 -16.61 -11.77 -0.79
C GLY A 289 -16.06 -13.21 -0.75
N ALA A 290 -16.59 -14.06 0.09
CA ALA A 290 -16.20 -15.47 0.18
C ALA A 290 -16.61 -16.24 -1.08
N VAL A 291 -17.88 -16.13 -1.47
CA VAL A 291 -18.47 -16.84 -2.62
C VAL A 291 -17.81 -16.43 -3.95
N TRP A 292 -17.39 -15.18 -4.10
CA TRP A 292 -16.69 -14.71 -5.30
C TRP A 292 -15.50 -15.62 -5.69
N ASN A 293 -14.82 -16.19 -4.70
CA ASN A 293 -13.68 -17.06 -4.94
C ASN A 293 -14.03 -18.45 -5.49
N LEU A 294 -15.29 -18.86 -5.48
CA LEU A 294 -15.74 -20.15 -6.01
C LEU A 294 -15.84 -20.13 -7.55
N TYR A 295 -16.15 -18.98 -8.15
CA TYR A 295 -16.35 -18.85 -9.60
C TYR A 295 -15.29 -17.98 -10.30
N SER A 296 -14.44 -17.28 -9.54
CA SER A 296 -13.40 -16.43 -10.13
C SER A 296 -12.04 -17.12 -10.15
N SER A 297 -11.35 -17.02 -11.29
CA SER A 297 -9.95 -17.47 -11.40
C SER A 297 -9.05 -16.69 -10.44
N SER A 298 -8.01 -17.34 -9.91
CA SER A 298 -6.93 -16.67 -9.15
C SER A 298 -5.95 -15.93 -10.05
N TYR A 299 -5.94 -16.20 -11.35
CA TYR A 299 -5.06 -15.52 -12.30
C TYR A 299 -5.40 -14.03 -12.43
N SER A 300 -4.38 -13.19 -12.41
CA SER A 300 -4.41 -11.76 -12.73
C SER A 300 -3.08 -11.39 -13.35
N PRO A 301 -3.06 -10.76 -14.54
CA PRO A 301 -1.82 -10.31 -15.14
C PRO A 301 -1.15 -9.25 -14.27
N VAL A 302 0.18 -9.22 -14.31
CA VAL A 302 1.04 -8.28 -13.54
C VAL A 302 2.00 -7.51 -14.46
N ARG A 303 1.87 -7.72 -15.77
CA ARG A 303 2.60 -7.02 -16.85
C ARG A 303 1.62 -6.43 -17.83
#